data_163294f69ccc49383133215e03a6780a
#
_entry.id   163294f69ccc49383133215e03a6780a
#
_cell.length_a   1.000
_cell.length_b   1.000
_cell.length_c   1.000
_cell.angle_alpha   90.00
_cell.angle_beta   90.00
_cell.angle_gamma   90.00
#
_symmetry.space_group_name_H-M   'P 1'
#
loop_
_entity.id
_entity.type
_entity.pdbx_description
1 polymer ?
#
loop_
_entity_poly.entity_id
_entity_poly.type
_entity_poly.pdbx_seq_one_letter_code
_entity_poly.pdbx_strand_id
1 'polypeptide(L)'
;RDKRLRASVLVEHQGLRILVDAGPDFRQQMLRAGISDLDAILLTHNHKDHTGGLDDIRAFNYLERRATEIYCEKNVEDSLRLEYAYAFAEKKYPGAPEWHVNNIDDKPFTIKSGGPCEVLTWESGKGYIHTTAGTDEPVRQVEIIPIRGMHYKLPVLGYRFGNIAYCTDMNHIPEEEFSKLQGLDHFIIN
;
A
#
# COMPACT_ATOMS: atom_id res chain seq x y z
N ARG A 1 8.96 24.87 -16.16
CA ARG A 1 9.61 24.09 -15.11
C ARG A 1 8.66 22.99 -14.66
N ASP A 2 9.09 21.75 -14.67
CA ASP A 2 8.29 20.59 -14.31
C ASP A 2 7.90 20.66 -12.82
N LYS A 3 6.62 20.39 -12.52
CA LYS A 3 6.06 20.40 -11.15
C LYS A 3 5.46 19.04 -10.78
N ARG A 4 5.88 17.96 -11.46
CA ARG A 4 5.41 16.62 -11.15
C ARG A 4 5.90 16.19 -9.76
N LEU A 5 5.04 15.47 -9.04
CA LEU A 5 5.39 14.75 -7.84
C LEU A 5 5.91 13.35 -8.22
N ARG A 6 6.49 12.64 -7.27
CA ARG A 6 6.99 11.27 -7.46
C ARG A 6 5.86 10.32 -7.85
N ALA A 7 6.23 9.23 -8.50
CA ALA A 7 5.28 8.23 -8.98
C ALA A 7 4.51 7.59 -7.81
N SER A 8 3.20 7.60 -7.94
CA SER A 8 2.24 6.89 -7.09
C SER A 8 0.90 6.92 -7.81
N VAL A 9 0.09 5.89 -7.64
CA VAL A 9 -1.25 5.82 -8.23
C VAL A 9 -2.28 5.40 -7.19
N LEU A 10 -3.39 6.13 -7.14
CA LEU A 10 -4.58 5.74 -6.39
C LEU A 10 -5.54 5.01 -7.33
N VAL A 11 -5.92 3.81 -6.95
CA VAL A 11 -6.89 2.98 -7.68
C VAL A 11 -8.16 2.90 -6.86
N GLU A 12 -9.27 3.33 -7.45
CA GLU A 12 -10.62 3.11 -6.90
C GLU A 12 -11.29 2.00 -7.73
N HIS A 13 -11.43 0.82 -7.13
CA HIS A 13 -11.96 -0.36 -7.82
C HIS A 13 -12.82 -1.21 -6.89
N GLN A 14 -14.00 -1.62 -7.33
CA GLN A 14 -14.96 -2.43 -6.55
C GLN A 14 -15.25 -1.85 -5.15
N GLY A 15 -15.24 -0.52 -5.04
CA GLY A 15 -15.50 0.19 -3.81
C GLY A 15 -14.32 0.25 -2.82
N LEU A 16 -13.13 -0.24 -3.19
CA LEU A 16 -11.90 -0.09 -2.41
C LEU A 16 -11.04 1.03 -2.98
N ARG A 17 -10.30 1.69 -2.08
CA ARG A 17 -9.24 2.64 -2.39
C ARG A 17 -7.89 2.06 -2.07
N ILE A 18 -7.11 1.81 -3.10
CA ILE A 18 -5.81 1.15 -3.00
C ILE A 18 -4.76 2.09 -3.56
N LEU A 19 -3.77 2.43 -2.74
CA LEU A 19 -2.63 3.22 -3.16
C LEU A 19 -1.48 2.31 -3.58
N VAL A 20 -0.85 2.58 -4.71
CA VAL A 20 0.41 1.95 -5.10
C VAL A 20 1.53 2.95 -4.84
N ASP A 21 2.43 2.58 -3.96
CA ASP A 21 3.56 3.35 -3.44
C ASP A 21 3.18 4.61 -2.65
N ALA A 22 3.91 4.84 -1.56
CA ALA A 22 3.77 5.99 -0.67
C ALA A 22 5.13 6.70 -0.52
N GLY A 23 5.56 7.38 -1.59
CA GLY A 23 6.80 8.14 -1.62
C GLY A 23 6.76 9.40 -0.75
N PRO A 24 7.84 10.19 -0.71
CA PRO A 24 7.95 11.40 0.13
C PRO A 24 6.87 12.47 -0.14
N ASP A 25 6.20 12.40 -1.30
CA ASP A 25 5.13 13.32 -1.67
C ASP A 25 3.73 12.83 -1.23
N PHE A 26 3.63 11.67 -0.55
CA PHE A 26 2.38 11.03 -0.13
C PHE A 26 1.41 12.00 0.54
N ARG A 27 1.85 12.71 1.57
CA ARG A 27 1.00 13.68 2.28
C ARG A 27 0.45 14.75 1.33
N GLN A 28 1.30 15.32 0.48
CA GLN A 28 0.88 16.35 -0.47
C GLN A 28 -0.08 15.80 -1.53
N GLN A 29 0.14 14.56 -1.97
CA GLN A 29 -0.73 13.87 -2.92
C GLN A 29 -2.12 13.63 -2.34
N MET A 30 -2.20 13.12 -1.11
CA MET A 30 -3.48 12.85 -0.43
C MET A 30 -4.26 14.15 -0.16
N LEU A 31 -3.59 15.20 0.36
CA LEU A 31 -4.22 16.50 0.58
C LEU A 31 -4.73 17.13 -0.72
N ARG A 32 -3.94 17.05 -1.79
CA ARG A 32 -4.33 17.58 -3.12
C ARG A 32 -5.51 16.82 -3.71
N ALA A 33 -5.58 15.52 -3.53
CA ALA A 33 -6.66 14.66 -4.01
C ALA A 33 -7.89 14.65 -3.11
N GLY A 34 -7.81 15.23 -1.89
CA GLY A 34 -8.89 15.19 -0.90
C GLY A 34 -9.16 13.79 -0.34
N ILE A 35 -8.13 12.94 -0.29
CA ILE A 35 -8.23 11.56 0.19
C ILE A 35 -7.92 11.52 1.68
N SER A 36 -8.83 10.93 2.45
CA SER A 36 -8.73 10.78 3.92
C SER A 36 -8.87 9.34 4.41
N ASP A 37 -9.06 8.38 3.51
CA ASP A 37 -9.19 6.95 3.79
C ASP A 37 -8.52 6.11 2.70
N LEU A 38 -7.93 4.98 3.11
CA LEU A 38 -7.32 4.00 2.23
C LEU A 38 -7.63 2.59 2.74
N ASP A 39 -8.05 1.69 1.86
CA ASP A 39 -8.26 0.29 2.22
C ASP A 39 -6.94 -0.48 2.25
N ALA A 40 -5.98 -0.13 1.41
CA ALA A 40 -4.67 -0.77 1.37
C ALA A 40 -3.60 0.09 0.68
N ILE A 41 -2.34 -0.21 0.97
CA ILE A 41 -1.17 0.28 0.24
C ILE A 41 -0.41 -0.93 -0.32
N LEU A 42 -0.12 -0.90 -1.61
CA LEU A 42 0.75 -1.87 -2.28
C LEU A 42 2.10 -1.22 -2.52
N LEU A 43 3.19 -1.88 -2.14
CA LEU A 43 4.53 -1.39 -2.41
C LEU A 43 5.18 -2.20 -3.53
N THR A 44 5.72 -1.50 -4.50
CA THR A 44 6.37 -2.12 -5.66
C THR A 44 7.77 -2.61 -5.34
N HIS A 45 8.53 -1.83 -4.56
CA HIS A 45 9.90 -2.13 -4.11
C HIS A 45 10.32 -1.17 -2.98
N ASN A 46 11.55 -1.33 -2.48
CA ASN A 46 12.01 -0.66 -1.26
C ASN A 46 12.75 0.68 -1.48
N HIS A 47 12.78 1.25 -2.69
CA HIS A 47 13.40 2.56 -2.89
C HIS A 47 12.65 3.68 -2.16
N LYS A 48 13.39 4.68 -1.71
CA LYS A 48 12.87 5.76 -0.85
C LYS A 48 11.82 6.65 -1.51
N ASP A 49 11.89 6.81 -2.80
CA ASP A 49 10.89 7.56 -3.57
C ASP A 49 9.55 6.82 -3.69
N HIS A 50 9.51 5.51 -3.30
CA HIS A 50 8.30 4.69 -3.23
C HIS A 50 7.82 4.42 -1.80
N THR A 51 8.70 4.52 -0.79
CA THR A 51 8.37 4.17 0.60
C THR A 51 8.53 5.32 1.59
N GLY A 52 9.19 6.43 1.20
CA GLY A 52 9.63 7.47 2.13
C GLY A 52 8.53 8.31 2.78
N GLY A 53 7.27 8.16 2.38
CA GLY A 53 6.11 8.86 2.95
C GLY A 53 5.28 8.01 3.92
N LEU A 54 5.69 6.77 4.19
CA LEU A 54 4.89 5.85 5.02
C LEU A 54 4.69 6.34 6.47
N ASP A 55 5.55 7.18 7.02
CA ASP A 55 5.33 7.75 8.35
C ASP A 55 4.07 8.63 8.43
N ASP A 56 3.73 9.32 7.35
CA ASP A 56 2.54 10.19 7.29
C ASP A 56 1.21 9.41 7.31
N ILE A 57 1.25 8.08 7.16
CA ILE A 57 0.07 7.19 7.27
C ILE A 57 -0.59 7.29 8.65
N ARG A 58 0.16 7.63 9.70
CA ARG A 58 -0.40 7.82 11.04
C ARG A 58 -1.61 8.76 11.09
N ALA A 59 -1.70 9.73 10.16
CA ALA A 59 -2.85 10.59 10.07
C ALA A 59 -4.12 9.80 9.67
N PHE A 60 -3.98 8.81 8.78
CA PHE A 60 -5.07 7.91 8.38
C PHE A 60 -5.46 6.99 9.54
N ASN A 61 -4.47 6.41 10.26
CA ASN A 61 -4.78 5.59 11.44
C ASN A 61 -5.63 6.34 12.47
N TYR A 62 -5.35 7.64 12.66
CA TYR A 62 -6.13 8.49 13.55
C TYR A 62 -7.54 8.76 13.03
N LEU A 63 -7.68 9.04 11.73
CA LEU A 63 -8.97 9.35 11.09
C LEU A 63 -9.85 8.11 10.98
N GLU A 64 -9.28 7.01 10.51
CA GLU A 64 -9.99 5.77 10.23
C GLU A 64 -10.11 4.85 11.45
N ARG A 65 -9.34 5.12 12.51
CA ARG A 65 -9.25 4.29 13.73
C ARG A 65 -8.92 2.83 13.44
N ARG A 66 -8.05 2.60 12.47
CA ARG A 66 -7.56 1.26 12.12
C ARG A 66 -6.11 1.30 11.67
N ALA A 67 -5.44 0.16 11.78
CA ALA A 67 -4.14 -0.03 11.17
C ALA A 67 -4.26 0.01 9.64
N THR A 68 -3.22 0.48 8.97
CA THR A 68 -3.18 0.50 7.51
C THR A 68 -2.66 -0.83 7.00
N GLU A 69 -3.40 -1.46 6.10
CA GLU A 69 -2.98 -2.69 5.43
C GLU A 69 -1.93 -2.37 4.37
N ILE A 70 -0.72 -2.92 4.54
CA ILE A 70 0.39 -2.79 3.59
C ILE A 70 0.68 -4.16 3.00
N TYR A 71 0.73 -4.25 1.68
CA TYR A 71 1.08 -5.46 0.95
C TYR A 71 2.41 -5.26 0.24
N CYS A 72 3.37 -6.11 0.51
CA CYS A 72 4.69 -6.03 -0.11
C CYS A 72 5.43 -7.36 -0.05
N GLU A 73 6.49 -7.49 -0.83
CA GLU A 73 7.39 -8.64 -0.72
C GLU A 73 8.20 -8.60 0.59
N LYS A 74 8.68 -9.76 1.01
CA LYS A 74 9.43 -9.91 2.27
C LYS A 74 10.69 -9.03 2.33
N ASN A 75 11.42 -8.89 1.24
CA ASN A 75 12.61 -8.02 1.16
C ASN A 75 12.26 -6.54 1.35
N VAL A 76 11.07 -6.12 0.92
CA VAL A 76 10.56 -4.75 1.14
C VAL A 76 10.21 -4.58 2.62
N GLU A 77 9.47 -5.53 3.22
CA GLU A 77 9.19 -5.51 4.66
C GLU A 77 10.47 -5.44 5.50
N ASP A 78 11.50 -6.22 5.15
CA ASP A 78 12.77 -6.22 5.87
C ASP A 78 13.42 -4.83 5.84
N SER A 79 13.35 -4.14 4.70
CA SER A 79 13.81 -2.75 4.58
C SER A 79 12.98 -1.80 5.44
N LEU A 80 11.64 -1.95 5.44
CA LEU A 80 10.76 -1.12 6.29
C LEU A 80 11.06 -1.31 7.77
N ARG A 81 11.32 -2.53 8.22
CA ARG A 81 11.66 -2.84 9.62
C ARG A 81 12.96 -2.17 10.07
N LEU A 82 13.93 -2.02 9.17
CA LEU A 82 15.16 -1.27 9.46
C LEU A 82 14.92 0.23 9.50
N GLU A 83 14.17 0.76 8.54
CA GLU A 83 13.99 2.19 8.35
C GLU A 83 12.99 2.82 9.32
N TYR A 84 11.93 2.08 9.63
CA TYR A 84 10.83 2.48 10.50
C TYR A 84 10.75 1.60 11.74
N ALA A 85 11.90 1.23 12.33
CA ALA A 85 11.98 0.32 13.47
C ALA A 85 11.01 0.69 14.61
N TYR A 86 10.76 1.98 14.82
CA TYR A 86 9.82 2.47 15.83
C TYR A 86 8.35 2.09 15.53
N ALA A 87 7.96 1.93 14.25
CA ALA A 87 6.62 1.50 13.86
C ALA A 87 6.39 -0.01 14.07
N PHE A 88 7.48 -0.78 14.18
CA PHE A 88 7.46 -2.22 14.43
C PHE A 88 7.86 -2.58 15.87
N ALA A 89 8.15 -1.61 16.71
CA ALA A 89 8.55 -1.85 18.10
C ALA A 89 7.38 -2.48 18.90
N GLU A 90 7.67 -3.42 19.80
CA GLU A 90 6.69 -4.00 20.70
C GLU A 90 6.04 -2.92 21.60
N LYS A 91 6.86 -1.97 22.05
CA LYS A 91 6.38 -0.76 22.75
C LYS A 91 6.59 0.44 21.83
N LYS A 92 5.55 0.80 21.11
CA LYS A 92 5.59 1.93 20.20
C LYS A 92 5.51 3.26 20.97
N TYR A 93 6.15 4.28 20.41
CA TYR A 93 5.93 5.64 20.82
C TYR A 93 4.46 6.03 20.53
N PRO A 94 3.76 6.70 21.46
CA PRO A 94 2.41 7.20 21.21
C PRO A 94 2.36 8.10 19.97
N GLY A 95 1.53 7.73 18.98
CA GLY A 95 1.46 8.41 17.69
C GLY A 95 2.40 7.87 16.61
N ALA A 96 3.10 6.78 16.85
CA ALA A 96 3.73 6.00 15.78
C ALA A 96 2.66 5.44 14.82
N PRO A 97 2.97 5.27 13.54
CA PRO A 97 2.02 4.65 12.61
C PRO A 97 1.71 3.21 12.99
N GLU A 98 0.46 2.81 12.76
CA GLU A 98 -0.01 1.45 12.93
C GLU A 98 -0.18 0.79 11.56
N TRP A 99 0.58 -0.27 11.33
CA TRP A 99 0.61 -1.01 10.06
C TRP A 99 0.41 -2.50 10.28
N HIS A 100 -0.37 -3.11 9.39
CA HIS A 100 -0.38 -4.55 9.17
C HIS A 100 0.35 -4.83 7.87
N VAL A 101 1.50 -5.52 7.93
CA VAL A 101 2.26 -5.87 6.75
C VAL A 101 1.94 -7.29 6.33
N ASN A 102 1.36 -7.39 5.13
CA ASN A 102 0.97 -8.64 4.49
C ASN A 102 2.03 -8.99 3.44
N ASN A 103 2.74 -10.09 3.63
CA ASN A 103 3.72 -10.53 2.65
C ASN A 103 3.02 -11.18 1.46
N ILE A 104 3.39 -10.73 0.28
CA ILE A 104 2.93 -11.24 -1.01
C ILE A 104 4.11 -11.75 -1.83
N ASP A 105 3.80 -12.55 -2.83
CA ASP A 105 4.70 -12.99 -3.87
C ASP A 105 4.16 -12.54 -5.25
N ASP A 106 4.55 -13.21 -6.31
CA ASP A 106 4.08 -12.97 -7.69
C ASP A 106 2.75 -13.66 -8.04
N LYS A 107 2.04 -14.23 -7.03
CA LYS A 107 0.75 -14.89 -7.22
C LYS A 107 -0.41 -13.94 -6.96
N PRO A 108 -1.56 -14.15 -7.63
CA PRO A 108 -2.76 -13.41 -7.33
C PRO A 108 -3.17 -13.52 -5.85
N PHE A 109 -3.62 -12.40 -5.28
CA PHE A 109 -4.14 -12.34 -3.92
C PHE A 109 -5.36 -11.43 -3.85
N THR A 110 -6.08 -11.48 -2.74
CA THR A 110 -7.31 -10.70 -2.57
C THR A 110 -7.16 -9.72 -1.41
N ILE A 111 -7.45 -8.45 -1.67
CA ILE A 111 -7.64 -7.43 -0.64
C ILE A 111 -9.11 -7.42 -0.25
N LYS A 112 -9.36 -7.37 1.07
CA LYS A 112 -10.71 -7.29 1.64
C LYS A 112 -10.81 -6.07 2.55
N SER A 113 -11.98 -5.42 2.54
CA SER A 113 -12.30 -4.33 3.45
C SER A 113 -13.77 -4.44 3.88
N GLY A 114 -14.07 -3.99 5.10
CA GLY A 114 -15.38 -4.15 5.72
C GLY A 114 -15.51 -5.41 6.57
N GLY A 115 -16.66 -5.58 7.23
CA GLY A 115 -16.88 -6.64 8.22
C GLY A 115 -16.18 -6.39 9.56
N PRO A 116 -16.09 -7.39 10.45
CA PRO A 116 -15.41 -7.24 11.73
C PRO A 116 -13.94 -6.85 11.52
N CYS A 117 -13.52 -5.77 12.16
CA CYS A 117 -12.16 -5.25 12.01
C CYS A 117 -11.56 -4.88 13.37
N GLU A 118 -10.24 -4.75 13.40
CA GLU A 118 -9.54 -4.16 14.52
C GLU A 118 -9.77 -2.66 14.53
N VAL A 119 -10.15 -2.12 15.69
CA VAL A 119 -10.37 -0.69 15.90
C VAL A 119 -9.33 -0.16 16.85
N LEU A 120 -8.70 0.93 16.45
CA LEU A 120 -7.73 1.67 17.24
C LEU A 120 -8.43 2.74 18.05
N THR A 121 -8.20 2.74 19.37
CA THR A 121 -8.66 3.82 20.25
C THR A 121 -7.44 4.49 20.85
N TRP A 122 -7.33 5.79 20.66
CA TRP A 122 -6.24 6.57 21.24
C TRP A 122 -6.46 6.78 22.74
N GLU A 123 -5.47 6.39 23.55
CA GLU A 123 -5.45 6.69 24.99
C GLU A 123 -4.20 7.50 25.34
N SER A 124 -4.40 8.66 25.97
CA SER A 124 -3.30 9.57 26.34
C SER A 124 -2.28 8.87 27.24
N GLY A 125 -1.01 8.94 26.86
CA GLY A 125 0.08 8.31 27.57
C GLY A 125 0.30 6.82 27.31
N LYS A 126 -0.63 6.16 26.62
CA LYS A 126 -0.53 4.73 26.24
C LYS A 126 -0.42 4.50 24.74
N GLY A 127 -0.89 5.46 23.91
CA GLY A 127 -0.96 5.29 22.47
C GLY A 127 -2.27 4.64 22.01
N TYR A 128 -2.20 3.85 20.94
CA TYR A 128 -3.36 3.12 20.44
C TYR A 128 -3.62 1.85 21.26
N ILE A 129 -4.90 1.67 21.61
CA ILE A 129 -5.42 0.42 22.19
C ILE A 129 -6.20 -0.28 21.09
N HIS A 130 -5.92 -1.55 20.90
CA HIS A 130 -6.49 -2.40 19.87
C HIS A 130 -7.69 -3.16 20.42
N THR A 131 -8.85 -3.01 19.77
CA THR A 131 -10.08 -3.74 20.11
C THR A 131 -10.72 -4.28 18.83
N THR A 132 -11.44 -5.39 18.93
CA THR A 132 -12.20 -5.90 17.78
C THR A 132 -13.61 -5.34 17.83
N ALA A 133 -14.08 -4.73 16.76
CA ALA A 133 -15.45 -4.29 16.59
C ALA A 133 -16.08 -4.97 15.37
N GLY A 134 -17.35 -5.35 15.51
CA GLY A 134 -18.18 -5.68 14.37
C GLY A 134 -18.60 -4.41 13.65
N THR A 135 -18.59 -4.40 12.32
CA THR A 135 -19.21 -3.36 11.52
C THR A 135 -20.32 -3.97 10.68
N ASP A 136 -21.37 -3.21 10.44
CA ASP A 136 -22.45 -3.59 9.51
C ASP A 136 -22.06 -3.31 8.04
N GLU A 137 -20.83 -2.85 7.81
CA GLU A 137 -20.34 -2.60 6.46
C GLU A 137 -20.19 -3.91 5.70
N PRO A 138 -20.71 -3.98 4.46
CA PRO A 138 -20.55 -5.16 3.62
C PRO A 138 -19.09 -5.38 3.30
N VAL A 139 -18.67 -6.65 3.33
CA VAL A 139 -17.32 -7.02 2.89
C VAL A 139 -17.18 -6.75 1.41
N ARG A 140 -16.24 -5.89 1.06
CA ARG A 140 -15.80 -5.60 -0.31
C ARG A 140 -14.49 -6.33 -0.53
N GLN A 141 -14.24 -6.75 -1.75
CA GLN A 141 -12.99 -7.44 -2.07
C GLN A 141 -12.58 -7.18 -3.51
N VAL A 142 -11.28 -7.21 -3.75
CA VAL A 142 -10.69 -7.10 -5.08
C VAL A 142 -9.53 -8.07 -5.21
N GLU A 143 -9.46 -8.75 -6.36
CA GLU A 143 -8.31 -9.56 -6.73
C GLU A 143 -7.23 -8.66 -7.33
N ILE A 144 -6.01 -8.86 -6.87
CA ILE A 144 -4.81 -8.19 -7.37
C ILE A 144 -3.90 -9.23 -8.01
N ILE A 145 -3.44 -8.97 -9.21
CA ILE A 145 -2.48 -9.82 -9.90
C ILE A 145 -1.13 -9.09 -9.95
N PRO A 146 -0.13 -9.53 -9.16
CA PRO A 146 1.21 -8.98 -9.24
C PRO A 146 1.88 -9.33 -10.56
N ILE A 147 2.63 -8.38 -11.10
CA ILE A 147 3.41 -8.52 -12.34
C ILE A 147 4.87 -8.37 -11.97
N ARG A 148 5.65 -9.42 -12.15
CA ARG A 148 7.09 -9.38 -11.90
C ARG A 148 7.79 -8.57 -12.97
N GLY A 149 8.64 -7.64 -12.54
CA GLY A 149 9.55 -6.91 -13.40
C GLY A 149 10.93 -6.77 -12.76
N MET A 150 11.82 -6.15 -13.50
CA MET A 150 13.18 -5.85 -13.05
C MET A 150 13.47 -4.37 -13.18
N HIS A 151 14.04 -3.79 -12.12
CA HIS A 151 14.67 -2.49 -12.11
C HIS A 151 16.18 -2.70 -12.04
N TYR A 152 16.84 -2.82 -13.20
CA TYR A 152 18.18 -3.37 -13.36
C TYR A 152 18.28 -4.79 -12.78
N LYS A 153 18.91 -4.93 -11.60
CA LYS A 153 19.07 -6.21 -10.89
C LYS A 153 18.08 -6.39 -9.76
N LEU A 154 17.30 -5.35 -9.43
CA LEU A 154 16.31 -5.40 -8.37
C LEU A 154 14.99 -5.94 -8.93
N PRO A 155 14.47 -7.05 -8.40
CA PRO A 155 13.12 -7.49 -8.72
C PRO A 155 12.11 -6.49 -8.11
N VAL A 156 11.10 -6.13 -8.90
CA VAL A 156 10.03 -5.20 -8.49
C VAL A 156 8.68 -5.78 -8.89
N LEU A 157 7.61 -5.32 -8.25
CA LEU A 157 6.25 -5.69 -8.59
C LEU A 157 5.51 -4.52 -9.23
N GLY A 158 4.81 -4.79 -10.32
CA GLY A 158 3.66 -4.01 -10.75
C GLY A 158 2.38 -4.70 -10.34
N TYR A 159 1.25 -4.07 -10.55
CA TYR A 159 -0.04 -4.60 -10.12
C TYR A 159 -1.10 -4.44 -11.20
N ARG A 160 -1.90 -5.51 -11.40
CA ARG A 160 -3.07 -5.51 -12.26
C ARG A 160 -4.34 -5.51 -11.41
N PHE A 161 -5.27 -4.64 -11.77
CA PHE A 161 -6.61 -4.46 -11.20
C PHE A 161 -7.63 -4.68 -12.31
N GLY A 162 -8.16 -5.89 -12.42
CA GLY A 162 -9.07 -6.24 -13.52
C GLY A 162 -8.43 -6.03 -14.90
N ASN A 163 -8.87 -5.01 -15.64
CA ASN A 163 -8.39 -4.68 -16.99
C ASN A 163 -7.38 -3.52 -17.06
N ILE A 164 -6.86 -3.08 -15.90
CA ILE A 164 -5.84 -2.02 -15.80
C ILE A 164 -4.62 -2.59 -15.12
N ALA A 165 -3.42 -2.29 -15.61
CA ALA A 165 -2.16 -2.59 -14.96
C ALA A 165 -1.28 -1.35 -14.82
N TYR A 166 -0.59 -1.27 -13.68
CA TYR A 166 0.38 -0.25 -13.36
C TYR A 166 1.73 -0.87 -13.02
N CYS A 167 2.75 -0.51 -13.79
CA CYS A 167 4.13 -0.93 -13.60
C CYS A 167 5.01 0.32 -13.58
N THR A 168 5.78 0.51 -12.52
CA THR A 168 6.73 1.63 -12.41
C THR A 168 8.13 1.09 -12.22
N ASP A 169 9.13 1.85 -12.65
CA ASP A 169 10.55 1.57 -12.50
C ASP A 169 11.01 0.21 -13.08
N MET A 170 10.31 -0.26 -14.11
CA MET A 170 10.62 -1.50 -14.79
C MET A 170 11.36 -1.25 -16.10
N ASN A 171 12.55 -1.80 -16.23
CA ASN A 171 13.28 -1.82 -17.50
C ASN A 171 13.21 -3.19 -18.21
N HIS A 172 12.62 -4.19 -17.57
CA HIS A 172 12.40 -5.52 -18.13
C HIS A 172 11.21 -6.20 -17.47
N ILE A 173 10.36 -6.84 -18.25
CA ILE A 173 9.29 -7.75 -17.80
C ILE A 173 9.58 -9.12 -18.44
N PRO A 174 9.75 -10.19 -17.65
CA PRO A 174 9.99 -11.54 -18.17
C PRO A 174 8.81 -12.03 -19.06
N GLU A 175 9.10 -12.87 -20.06
CA GLU A 175 8.09 -13.34 -21.00
C GLU A 175 6.98 -14.16 -20.33
N GLU A 176 7.30 -14.88 -19.25
CA GLU A 176 6.35 -15.63 -18.44
C GLU A 176 5.25 -14.74 -17.81
N GLU A 177 5.53 -13.45 -17.63
CA GLU A 177 4.59 -12.48 -17.08
C GLU A 177 3.62 -11.91 -18.14
N PHE A 178 3.91 -12.07 -19.43
CA PHE A 178 3.11 -11.48 -20.51
C PHE A 178 1.66 -11.99 -20.53
N SER A 179 1.42 -13.20 -20.03
CA SER A 179 0.05 -13.72 -19.87
C SER A 179 -0.80 -12.85 -18.95
N LYS A 180 -0.19 -12.23 -17.91
CA LYS A 180 -0.86 -11.33 -16.98
C LYS A 180 -1.20 -9.96 -17.59
N LEU A 181 -0.61 -9.63 -18.74
CA LEU A 181 -0.84 -8.36 -19.45
C LEU A 181 -1.89 -8.51 -20.56
N GLN A 182 -2.38 -9.71 -20.84
CA GLN A 182 -3.38 -9.92 -21.88
C GLN A 182 -4.77 -9.41 -21.43
N GLY A 183 -5.53 -8.84 -22.37
CA GLY A 183 -6.88 -8.34 -22.13
C GLY A 183 -6.95 -7.09 -21.26
N LEU A 184 -5.87 -6.33 -21.17
CA LEU A 184 -5.86 -5.01 -20.54
C LEU A 184 -6.46 -3.97 -21.48
N ASP A 185 -7.30 -3.08 -20.94
CA ASP A 185 -7.72 -1.86 -21.60
C ASP A 185 -6.69 -0.74 -21.42
N HIS A 186 -5.99 -0.73 -20.26
CA HIS A 186 -4.98 0.26 -19.95
C HIS A 186 -3.74 -0.37 -19.32
N PHE A 187 -2.61 -0.03 -19.88
CA PHE A 187 -1.30 -0.40 -19.34
C PHE A 187 -0.47 0.86 -19.10
N ILE A 188 -0.26 1.19 -17.84
CA ILE A 188 0.54 2.33 -17.41
C ILE A 188 1.92 1.79 -17.02
N ILE A 189 2.92 2.24 -17.73
CA ILE A 189 4.32 1.83 -17.51
C ILE A 189 5.22 3.06 -17.49
N ASN A 190 6.18 3.08 -16.59
CA ASN A 190 7.19 4.14 -16.43
C ASN A 190 8.58 3.52 -16.25
#